data_f0bba6a222203da4e607600e54792adb
#
_entry.id   f0bba6a222203da4e607600e54792adb
#
_cell.length_a   1.000
_cell.length_b   1.000
_cell.length_c   1.000
_cell.angle_alpha   90.00
_cell.angle_beta   90.00
_cell.angle_gamma   90.00
#
_symmetry.space_group_name_H-M   'P 1'
#
loop_
_entity.id
_entity.type
_entity.pdbx_description
1 polymer ?
#
loop_
_entity_poly.entity_id
_entity_poly.type
_entity_poly.pdbx_seq_one_letter_code
_entity_poly.pdbx_strand_id
1 'polypeptide(L)'
;MPAAPEKVIDALGTGRRKTSVARVRIRAGAGKLLINERPLEDYFTIPQDRNAVVAPLEHTGVRNSVDVIIRVHGGGSTGQAGACMQGIARALTRYDSDLDAKLREKTFLTRDARMKERKKCGLHGARRGTQFSKR
;
A
#
# COMPACT_ATOMS: atom_id res chain seq x y z
N MET A 1 -18.95 23.25 30.64
CA MET A 1 -19.53 22.36 29.62
C MET A 1 -18.44 21.51 29.01
N PRO A 2 -18.56 20.21 29.02
CA PRO A 2 -17.62 19.39 28.25
C PRO A 2 -17.75 19.77 26.78
N ALA A 3 -16.64 20.02 26.12
CA ALA A 3 -16.62 20.23 24.68
C ALA A 3 -17.24 19.02 23.98
N ALA A 4 -18.09 19.25 22.99
CA ALA A 4 -18.59 18.16 22.15
C ALA A 4 -17.38 17.38 21.58
N PRO A 5 -17.42 16.04 21.54
CA PRO A 5 -16.30 15.29 20.97
C PRO A 5 -16.11 15.79 19.52
N GLU A 6 -14.93 16.28 19.24
CA GLU A 6 -14.56 16.65 17.87
C GLU A 6 -14.76 15.42 16.99
N LYS A 7 -15.51 15.60 15.92
CA LYS A 7 -15.64 14.54 14.92
C LYS A 7 -14.25 14.23 14.38
N VAL A 8 -13.74 13.06 14.70
CA VAL A 8 -12.48 12.60 14.12
C VAL A 8 -12.73 12.34 12.64
N ILE A 9 -12.19 13.19 11.79
CA ILE A 9 -12.29 13.04 10.35
C ILE A 9 -11.13 12.16 9.91
N ASP A 10 -11.45 10.97 9.43
CA ASP A 10 -10.46 10.06 8.87
C ASP A 10 -10.20 10.43 7.41
N ALA A 11 -8.93 10.53 7.04
CA ALA A 11 -8.53 10.59 5.65
C ALA A 11 -8.51 9.17 5.07
N LEU A 12 -9.27 8.95 4.01
CA LEU A 12 -9.40 7.64 3.39
C LEU A 12 -8.57 7.54 2.11
N GLY A 13 -7.94 6.40 1.92
CA GLY A 13 -7.22 6.09 0.69
C GLY A 13 -7.37 4.62 0.33
N THR A 14 -7.49 4.33 -0.95
CA THR A 14 -7.54 2.96 -1.45
C THR A 14 -6.33 2.72 -2.34
N GLY A 15 -5.57 1.68 -2.03
CA GLY A 15 -4.44 1.23 -2.84
C GLY A 15 -4.72 -0.12 -3.46
N ARG A 16 -4.18 -0.35 -4.65
CA ARG A 16 -4.32 -1.61 -5.37
C ARG A 16 -3.01 -2.00 -6.03
N ARG A 17 -2.68 -3.26 -5.93
CA ARG A 17 -1.56 -3.85 -6.67
C ARG A 17 -1.88 -5.31 -6.97
N LYS A 18 -1.72 -5.74 -8.22
CA LYS A 18 -2.14 -7.07 -8.66
C LYS A 18 -3.61 -7.30 -8.30
N THR A 19 -3.94 -8.34 -7.55
CA THR A 19 -5.30 -8.59 -7.06
C THR A 19 -5.54 -8.08 -5.64
N SER A 20 -4.52 -7.48 -5.02
CA SER A 20 -4.60 -6.96 -3.65
C SER A 20 -5.28 -5.59 -3.62
N VAL A 21 -6.14 -5.39 -2.63
CA VAL A 21 -6.84 -4.13 -2.37
C VAL A 21 -6.62 -3.75 -0.91
N ALA A 22 -6.13 -2.55 -0.66
CA ALA A 22 -5.93 -2.01 0.68
C ALA A 22 -6.86 -0.81 0.90
N ARG A 23 -7.57 -0.82 2.00
CA ARG A 23 -8.36 0.31 2.49
C ARG A 23 -7.64 0.95 3.66
N VAL A 24 -7.23 2.19 3.49
CA VAL A 24 -6.42 2.90 4.48
C VAL A 24 -7.21 4.03 5.10
N ARG A 25 -7.13 4.14 6.42
CA ARG A 25 -7.65 5.28 7.19
C ARG A 25 -6.52 5.91 7.95
N ILE A 26 -6.37 7.22 7.82
CA ILE A 26 -5.36 7.99 8.54
C ILE A 26 -6.06 9.04 9.39
N ARG A 27 -5.66 9.12 10.65
CA ARG A 27 -6.11 10.16 11.59
C ARG A 27 -4.93 10.66 12.39
N ALA A 28 -5.05 11.84 12.97
CA ALA A 28 -4.04 12.36 13.88
C ALA A 28 -3.89 11.43 15.09
N GLY A 29 -2.67 11.11 15.47
CA GLY A 29 -2.40 10.19 16.56
C GLY A 29 -0.94 10.10 16.94
N ALA A 30 -0.54 8.96 17.50
CA ALA A 30 0.79 8.74 18.10
C ALA A 30 1.73 7.87 17.26
N GLY A 31 1.33 7.44 16.07
CA GLY A 31 2.17 6.59 15.23
C GLY A 31 1.78 5.11 15.22
N LYS A 32 0.54 4.79 15.60
CA LYS A 32 0.02 3.44 15.57
C LYS A 32 -0.25 2.99 14.13
N LEU A 33 0.25 1.82 13.79
CA LEU A 33 0.04 1.22 12.47
C LEU A 33 -0.51 -0.19 12.63
N LEU A 34 -1.75 -0.39 12.21
CA LEU A 34 -2.43 -1.68 12.28
C LEU A 34 -2.86 -2.13 10.88
N ILE A 35 -2.62 -3.39 10.58
CA ILE A 35 -3.02 -4.03 9.33
C ILE A 35 -3.88 -5.24 9.68
N ASN A 36 -5.17 -5.21 9.28
CA ASN A 36 -6.14 -6.25 9.63
C ASN A 36 -6.15 -6.56 11.14
N GLU A 37 -6.10 -5.50 11.97
CA GLU A 37 -6.10 -5.57 13.44
C GLU A 37 -4.80 -6.15 14.03
N ARG A 38 -3.73 -6.27 13.23
CA ARG A 38 -2.43 -6.77 13.67
C ARG A 38 -1.35 -5.70 13.52
N PRO A 39 -0.33 -5.69 14.41
CA PRO A 39 0.84 -4.84 14.19
C PRO A 39 1.53 -5.15 12.85
N LEU A 40 2.25 -4.17 12.31
CA LEU A 40 2.95 -4.32 11.04
C LEU A 40 3.91 -5.52 11.04
N GLU A 41 4.66 -5.70 12.11
CA GLU A 41 5.65 -6.79 12.24
C GLU A 41 5.00 -8.17 12.25
N ASP A 42 3.79 -8.28 12.80
CA ASP A 42 3.06 -9.55 12.84
C ASP A 42 2.42 -9.88 11.50
N TYR A 43 1.95 -8.87 10.79
CA TYR A 43 1.27 -9.09 9.50
C TYR A 43 2.24 -9.33 8.36
N PHE A 44 3.25 -8.46 8.22
CA PHE A 44 4.31 -8.61 7.22
C PHE A 44 5.58 -9.10 7.91
N THR A 45 5.93 -10.35 7.66
CA THR A 45 7.13 -10.98 8.25
C THR A 45 8.40 -10.66 7.49
N ILE A 46 8.29 -10.28 6.21
CA ILE A 46 9.43 -9.97 5.36
C ILE A 46 9.81 -8.49 5.56
N PRO A 47 11.08 -8.18 5.94
CA PRO A 47 11.51 -6.79 6.17
C PRO A 47 11.30 -5.86 4.96
N GLN A 48 11.47 -6.37 3.76
CA GLN A 48 11.27 -5.61 2.53
C GLN A 48 9.83 -5.12 2.39
N ASP A 49 8.86 -5.97 2.72
CA ASP A 49 7.44 -5.61 2.68
C ASP A 49 7.10 -4.57 3.74
N ARG A 50 7.65 -4.72 4.96
CA ARG A 50 7.47 -3.72 6.03
C ARG A 50 8.00 -2.36 5.62
N ASN A 51 9.18 -2.32 5.03
CA ASN A 51 9.81 -1.08 4.56
C ASN A 51 8.98 -0.42 3.46
N ALA A 52 8.41 -1.19 2.56
CA ALA A 52 7.53 -0.68 1.51
C ALA A 52 6.28 0.00 2.09
N VAL A 53 5.66 -0.61 3.10
CA VAL A 53 4.45 -0.05 3.74
C VAL A 53 4.75 1.27 4.45
N VAL A 54 5.86 1.37 5.15
CA VAL A 54 6.21 2.57 5.93
C VAL A 54 6.88 3.66 5.10
N ALA A 55 7.37 3.35 3.91
CA ALA A 55 8.11 4.30 3.08
C ALA A 55 7.39 5.64 2.85
N PRO A 56 6.08 5.69 2.50
CA PRO A 56 5.40 6.96 2.35
C PRO A 56 5.35 7.78 3.63
N LEU A 57 5.17 7.14 4.78
CA LEU A 57 5.10 7.81 6.07
C LEU A 57 6.46 8.37 6.47
N GLU A 58 7.53 7.64 6.24
CA GLU A 58 8.90 8.08 6.53
C GLU A 58 9.35 9.19 5.59
N HIS A 59 9.03 9.08 4.30
CA HIS A 59 9.39 10.09 3.31
C HIS A 59 8.72 11.44 3.60
N THR A 60 7.50 11.44 4.09
CA THR A 60 6.77 12.66 4.46
C THR A 60 7.05 13.13 5.89
N GLY A 61 7.67 12.29 6.71
CA GLY A 61 8.02 12.61 8.10
C GLY A 61 6.85 12.62 9.07
N VAL A 62 5.70 12.06 8.72
CA VAL A 62 4.49 12.08 9.56
C VAL A 62 4.22 10.78 10.31
N ARG A 63 5.12 9.80 10.24
CA ARG A 63 4.90 8.48 10.84
C ARG A 63 4.49 8.50 12.31
N ASN A 64 5.09 9.38 13.10
CA ASN A 64 4.81 9.49 14.53
C ASN A 64 3.66 10.44 14.87
N SER A 65 3.10 11.11 13.87
CA SER A 65 2.05 12.12 14.03
C SER A 65 0.66 11.61 13.65
N VAL A 66 0.58 10.43 13.03
CA VAL A 66 -0.67 9.88 12.53
C VAL A 66 -0.83 8.42 12.94
N ASP A 67 -2.08 8.02 13.14
CA ASP A 67 -2.47 6.63 13.29
C ASP A 67 -3.00 6.12 11.95
N VAL A 68 -2.53 4.96 11.55
CA VAL A 68 -2.91 4.33 10.27
C VAL A 68 -3.58 3.01 10.54
N ILE A 69 -4.79 2.85 10.03
CA ILE A 69 -5.55 1.61 10.13
C ILE A 69 -5.82 1.12 8.71
N ILE A 70 -5.37 -0.10 8.43
CA ILE A 70 -5.45 -0.68 7.09
C ILE A 70 -6.23 -1.98 7.13
N ARG A 71 -7.14 -2.14 6.17
CA ARG A 71 -7.75 -3.42 5.84
C ARG A 71 -7.32 -3.81 4.44
N VAL A 72 -6.66 -4.94 4.32
CA VAL A 72 -6.13 -5.43 3.06
C VAL A 72 -6.58 -6.87 2.81
N HIS A 73 -6.85 -7.19 1.55
CA HIS A 73 -7.23 -8.53 1.14
C HIS A 73 -6.78 -8.81 -0.29
N GLY A 74 -6.76 -10.08 -0.63
CA GLY A 74 -6.40 -10.55 -1.96
C GLY A 74 -4.90 -10.59 -2.20
N GLY A 75 -4.48 -11.38 -3.17
CA GLY A 75 -3.08 -11.50 -3.58
C GLY A 75 -2.15 -12.08 -2.51
N GLY A 76 -0.86 -11.88 -2.71
CA GLY A 76 0.20 -12.29 -1.79
C GLY A 76 0.74 -11.14 -0.95
N SER A 77 1.68 -11.44 -0.05
CA SER A 77 2.24 -10.45 0.89
C SER A 77 2.88 -9.26 0.18
N THR A 78 3.64 -9.48 -0.87
CA THR A 78 4.30 -8.39 -1.63
C THR A 78 3.27 -7.50 -2.34
N GLY A 79 2.25 -8.10 -2.95
CA GLY A 79 1.15 -7.36 -3.58
C GLY A 79 0.36 -6.55 -2.55
N GLN A 80 0.09 -7.14 -1.39
CA GLN A 80 -0.58 -6.44 -0.29
C GLN A 80 0.26 -5.27 0.24
N ALA A 81 1.57 -5.45 0.40
CA ALA A 81 2.46 -4.38 0.82
C ALA A 81 2.46 -3.20 -0.17
N GLY A 82 2.52 -3.48 -1.47
CA GLY A 82 2.41 -2.47 -2.51
C GLY A 82 1.07 -1.75 -2.53
N ALA A 83 -0.03 -2.48 -2.31
CA ALA A 83 -1.36 -1.90 -2.18
C ALA A 83 -1.47 -0.99 -0.95
N CYS A 84 -0.93 -1.41 0.19
CA CYS A 84 -0.87 -0.59 1.40
C CYS A 84 -0.07 0.69 1.18
N MET A 85 1.09 0.60 0.54
CA MET A 85 1.92 1.76 0.21
C MET A 85 1.15 2.80 -0.59
N GLN A 86 0.49 2.39 -1.65
CA GLN A 86 -0.31 3.29 -2.48
C GLN A 86 -1.50 3.88 -1.71
N GLY A 87 -2.20 3.04 -0.93
CA GLY A 87 -3.32 3.48 -0.12
C GLY A 87 -2.93 4.51 0.93
N ILE A 88 -1.80 4.31 1.60
CA ILE A 88 -1.24 5.27 2.56
C ILE A 88 -0.91 6.58 1.87
N ALA A 89 -0.26 6.54 0.71
CA ALA A 89 0.09 7.74 -0.04
C ALA A 89 -1.16 8.54 -0.44
N ARG A 90 -2.19 7.89 -0.92
CA ARG A 90 -3.46 8.53 -1.28
C ARG A 90 -4.17 9.11 -0.07
N ALA A 91 -4.17 8.40 1.05
CA ALA A 91 -4.77 8.89 2.29
C ALA A 91 -4.01 10.10 2.84
N LEU A 92 -2.67 10.10 2.76
CA LEU A 92 -1.84 11.24 3.17
C LEU A 92 -2.12 12.48 2.31
N THR A 93 -2.33 12.32 1.03
CA THR A 93 -2.71 13.43 0.14
C THR A 93 -4.03 14.07 0.57
N ARG A 94 -4.99 13.29 1.02
CA ARG A 94 -6.26 13.79 1.56
C ARG A 94 -6.14 14.35 2.96
N TYR A 95 -5.21 13.81 3.76
CA TYR A 95 -4.94 14.29 5.12
C TYR A 95 -4.27 15.66 5.10
N ASP A 96 -3.27 15.82 4.23
CA ASP A 96 -2.54 17.07 4.05
C ASP A 96 -2.12 17.21 2.58
N SER A 97 -2.72 18.16 1.88
CA SER A 97 -2.45 18.38 0.46
C SER A 97 -1.01 18.82 0.17
N ASP A 98 -0.32 19.41 1.16
CA ASP A 98 1.07 19.85 1.01
C ASP A 98 2.03 18.65 0.86
N LEU A 99 1.62 17.46 1.25
CA LEU A 99 2.43 16.23 1.11
C LEU A 99 2.39 15.66 -0.30
N ASP A 100 1.47 16.11 -1.16
CA ASP A 100 1.30 15.56 -2.50
C ASP A 100 2.58 15.62 -3.35
N ALA A 101 3.27 16.75 -3.34
CA ALA A 101 4.51 16.92 -4.08
C ALA A 101 5.60 15.94 -3.64
N LYS A 102 5.78 15.75 -2.34
CA LYS A 102 6.76 14.80 -1.79
C LYS A 102 6.43 13.36 -2.17
N LEU A 103 5.15 13.00 -2.14
CA LEU A 103 4.69 11.66 -2.49
C LEU A 103 4.88 11.38 -3.98
N ARG A 104 4.69 12.36 -4.84
CA ARG A 104 4.90 12.22 -6.28
C ARG A 104 6.37 12.01 -6.66
N GLU A 105 7.30 12.60 -5.93
CA GLU A 105 8.74 12.43 -6.18
C GLU A 105 9.16 10.95 -6.17
N LYS A 106 8.57 10.15 -5.30
CA LYS A 106 8.89 8.73 -5.13
C LYS A 106 7.89 7.80 -5.80
N THR A 107 7.01 8.32 -6.62
CA THR A 107 5.98 7.53 -7.35
C THR A 107 5.04 6.70 -6.47
N PHE A 108 4.88 7.08 -5.19
CA PHE A 108 3.99 6.36 -4.27
C PHE A 108 2.51 6.43 -4.68
N LEU A 109 2.11 7.45 -5.40
CA LEU A 109 0.74 7.65 -5.86
C LEU A 109 0.42 6.86 -7.13
N THR A 110 1.43 6.40 -7.83
CA THR A 110 1.26 5.70 -9.11
C THR A 110 0.92 4.22 -8.86
N ARG A 111 -0.13 3.76 -9.52
CA ARG A 111 -0.47 2.34 -9.49
C ARG A 111 0.46 1.54 -10.40
N ASP A 112 1.05 0.48 -9.87
CA ASP A 112 1.77 -0.50 -10.69
C ASP A 112 0.74 -1.38 -11.42
N ALA A 113 0.64 -1.22 -12.73
CA ALA A 113 -0.32 -1.93 -13.54
C ALA A 113 0.10 -3.37 -13.90
N ARG A 114 1.30 -3.79 -13.50
CA ARG A 114 1.78 -5.13 -13.80
C ARG A 114 0.93 -6.19 -13.11
N MET A 115 0.46 -7.13 -13.90
CA MET A 115 -0.32 -8.27 -13.42
C MET A 115 0.28 -9.55 -13.99
N LYS A 116 -0.10 -10.69 -13.40
CA LYS A 116 0.32 -11.98 -13.93
C LYS A 116 -0.21 -12.12 -15.35
N GLU A 117 0.70 -12.29 -16.29
CA GLU A 117 0.34 -12.46 -17.69
C GLU A 117 -0.25 -13.85 -17.93
N ARG A 118 -1.32 -13.90 -18.71
CA ARG A 118 -2.02 -15.13 -19.03
C ARG A 118 -1.15 -16.06 -19.90
N LYS A 119 -1.21 -17.35 -19.62
CA LYS A 119 -0.64 -18.37 -20.51
C LYS A 119 -1.29 -18.26 -21.89
N LYS A 120 -0.52 -18.36 -22.94
CA LYS A 120 -1.00 -18.24 -24.31
C LYS A 120 -0.89 -19.57 -25.06
N CYS A 121 -1.76 -19.76 -26.05
CA CYS A 121 -1.76 -20.91 -26.91
C CYS A 121 -0.41 -21.07 -27.62
N GLY A 122 0.13 -22.29 -27.68
CA GLY A 122 1.41 -22.58 -28.30
C GLY A 122 2.64 -22.30 -27.46
N LEU A 123 2.46 -21.79 -26.24
CA LEU A 123 3.54 -21.49 -25.30
C LEU A 123 3.34 -22.29 -24.00
N HIS A 124 4.44 -22.55 -23.28
CA HIS A 124 4.38 -23.21 -21.97
C HIS A 124 3.93 -22.29 -20.85
N GLY A 125 4.07 -20.99 -21.04
CA GLY A 125 3.63 -19.93 -20.13
C GLY A 125 3.15 -18.73 -20.92
N ALA A 126 3.22 -17.54 -20.33
CA ALA A 126 2.83 -16.31 -21.02
C ALA A 126 3.74 -16.03 -22.23
N ARG A 127 5.04 -16.24 -22.06
CA ARG A 127 6.06 -15.99 -23.09
C ARG A 127 7.05 -17.11 -23.27
N ARG A 128 7.06 -18.08 -22.37
CA ARG A 128 7.99 -19.23 -22.42
C ARG A 128 7.63 -20.11 -23.60
N GLY A 129 8.48 -20.09 -24.60
CA GLY A 129 8.32 -20.89 -25.80
C GLY A 129 8.84 -22.31 -25.64
N THR A 130 8.53 -23.15 -26.64
CA THR A 130 9.09 -24.50 -26.76
C THR A 130 10.56 -24.41 -27.15
N GLN A 131 11.41 -25.21 -26.50
CA GLN A 131 12.81 -25.29 -26.86
C GLN A 131 12.96 -25.93 -28.24
N PHE A 132 13.62 -25.22 -29.14
CA PHE A 132 13.94 -25.78 -30.46
C PHE A 132 15.21 -26.60 -30.37
N SER A 133 15.15 -27.82 -30.87
CA SER A 133 16.33 -28.62 -31.16
C SER A 133 16.84 -28.23 -32.55
N LYS A 134 18.04 -27.66 -32.62
CA LYS A 134 18.67 -27.35 -33.90
C LYS A 134 19.16 -28.61 -34.58
N ARG A 135 18.32 -29.19 -35.39
CA ARG A 135 18.70 -30.19 -36.41
C ARG A 135 17.55 -30.41 -37.33
#